data_230619e14f63a973371536dfd6362449
#
_entry.id   230619e14f63a973371536dfd6362449
#
_cell.length_a   1.000
_cell.length_b   1.000
_cell.length_c   1.000
_cell.angle_alpha   90.00
_cell.angle_beta   90.00
_cell.angle_gamma   90.00
#
_symmetry.space_group_name_H-M   'P 1'
#
loop_
_entity.id
_entity.type
_entity.pdbx_description
1 polymer ?
#
loop_
_entity_poly.entity_id
_entity_poly.type
_entity_poly.pdbx_seq_one_letter_code
_entity_poly.pdbx_strand_id
1 'polypeptide(L)'
;FGKMYARGINDLALNHDDDKFIQVVSCNTHNLSTIVNNIALCDGEDNLIEGRFNLIRRSNDVSQTGKFVPSPQVGKHPDANYGTHHARDAVQLYKTIGLDLNLFSSAMVVNTQYMHILQFHLKVKKSTTIQKIIANLDSVDLIATTDKMNANEVFSFGRDHGHFGRILN
;
A
#
# COMPACT_ATOMS: atom_id res chain seq x y z
N PHE A 1 -0.04 -4.90 19.42
CA PHE A 1 0.44 -6.15 19.96
C PHE A 1 1.25 -6.91 18.91
N GLY A 2 2.51 -7.20 19.20
CA GLY A 2 3.45 -7.79 18.25
C GLY A 2 4.19 -6.77 17.37
N LYS A 3 5.31 -7.21 16.77
CA LYS A 3 6.07 -6.40 15.82
C LYS A 3 5.31 -6.26 14.50
N MET A 4 5.14 -5.05 14.00
CA MET A 4 4.52 -4.83 12.70
C MET A 4 5.39 -5.41 11.59
N TYR A 5 4.74 -6.06 10.63
CA TYR A 5 5.42 -6.73 9.54
C TYR A 5 4.68 -6.59 8.21
N ALA A 6 5.45 -6.35 7.16
CA ALA A 6 5.02 -6.42 5.78
C ALA A 6 6.13 -7.04 4.92
N ARG A 7 5.84 -8.18 4.30
CA ARG A 7 6.80 -8.89 3.44
C ARG A 7 7.32 -7.99 2.32
N GLY A 8 8.64 -8.02 2.15
CA GLY A 8 9.34 -7.21 1.14
C GLY A 8 9.56 -5.75 1.55
N ILE A 9 9.21 -5.39 2.81
CA ILE A 9 9.42 -4.04 3.34
C ILE A 9 10.39 -4.07 4.52
N ASN A 10 10.09 -4.85 5.54
CA ASN A 10 10.89 -4.87 6.77
C ASN A 10 11.27 -6.29 7.20
N ASP A 11 11.54 -7.17 6.25
CA ASP A 11 11.91 -8.57 6.53
C ASP A 11 13.12 -8.66 7.46
N LEU A 12 14.09 -7.77 7.31
CA LEU A 12 15.30 -7.72 8.13
C LEU A 12 15.08 -7.23 9.57
N ALA A 13 13.91 -6.64 9.85
CA ALA A 13 13.57 -6.21 11.21
C ALA A 13 13.11 -7.39 12.10
N LEU A 14 12.78 -8.54 11.50
CA LEU A 14 12.35 -9.70 12.25
C LEU A 14 13.52 -10.40 12.92
N ASN A 15 13.37 -10.69 14.23
CA ASN A 15 14.29 -11.48 15.01
C ASN A 15 13.57 -12.72 15.53
N HIS A 16 13.98 -13.89 15.05
CA HIS A 16 13.40 -15.19 15.41
C HIS A 16 13.40 -15.44 16.93
N ASP A 17 14.41 -14.97 17.62
CA ASP A 17 14.58 -15.26 19.05
C ASP A 17 13.74 -14.34 19.94
N ASP A 18 13.55 -13.09 19.52
CA ASP A 18 12.87 -12.05 20.30
C ASP A 18 11.40 -11.85 19.89
N ASP A 19 11.09 -11.98 18.59
CA ASP A 19 9.76 -11.69 18.06
C ASP A 19 8.82 -12.89 18.23
N LYS A 20 8.19 -12.97 19.39
CA LYS A 20 7.21 -14.05 19.67
C LYS A 20 5.86 -13.81 18.98
N PHE A 21 5.55 -12.57 18.64
CA PHE A 21 4.30 -12.19 17.98
C PHE A 21 4.58 -11.20 16.84
N ILE A 22 3.97 -11.46 15.71
CA ILE A 22 4.06 -10.63 14.52
C ILE A 22 2.66 -10.16 14.16
N GLN A 23 2.52 -8.85 13.91
CA GLN A 23 1.31 -8.24 13.41
C GLN A 23 1.48 -7.90 11.93
N VAL A 24 0.94 -8.75 11.06
CA VAL A 24 0.89 -8.44 9.63
C VAL A 24 0.00 -7.21 9.42
N VAL A 25 0.51 -6.21 8.74
CA VAL A 25 -0.23 -4.96 8.48
C VAL A 25 -1.40 -5.17 7.53
N SER A 26 -2.33 -4.20 7.47
CA SER A 26 -3.49 -4.26 6.59
C SER A 26 -3.08 -4.22 5.10
N CYS A 27 -3.97 -4.72 4.23
CA CYS A 27 -3.75 -4.73 2.78
C CYS A 27 -3.38 -3.35 2.21
N ASN A 28 -4.06 -2.29 2.63
CA ASN A 28 -3.77 -0.95 2.16
C ASN A 28 -2.46 -0.40 2.73
N THR A 29 -2.15 -0.66 4.00
CA THR A 29 -0.86 -0.32 4.60
C THR A 29 0.28 -1.01 3.86
N HIS A 30 0.14 -2.29 3.51
CA HIS A 30 1.13 -3.03 2.74
C HIS A 30 1.28 -2.44 1.33
N ASN A 31 0.16 -2.16 0.63
CA ASN A 31 0.20 -1.61 -0.72
C ASN A 31 0.90 -0.24 -0.77
N LEU A 32 0.52 0.70 0.10
CA LEU A 32 1.17 2.01 0.10
C LEU A 32 2.66 1.90 0.49
N SER A 33 3.01 1.00 1.40
CA SER A 33 4.42 0.76 1.76
C SER A 33 5.21 0.19 0.58
N THR A 34 4.61 -0.71 -0.18
CA THR A 34 5.23 -1.26 -1.40
C THR A 34 5.53 -0.17 -2.43
N ILE A 35 4.59 0.75 -2.64
CA ILE A 35 4.76 1.91 -3.53
C ILE A 35 5.91 2.81 -3.05
N VAL A 36 5.91 3.15 -1.77
CA VAL A 36 6.98 3.97 -1.16
C VAL A 36 8.34 3.30 -1.32
N ASN A 37 8.44 2.02 -0.96
CA ASN A 37 9.69 1.28 -0.99
C ASN A 37 10.29 1.20 -2.41
N ASN A 38 9.47 0.86 -3.40
CA ASN A 38 9.95 0.55 -4.74
C ASN A 38 9.97 1.74 -5.69
N ILE A 39 9.34 2.86 -5.36
CA ILE A 39 9.35 4.07 -6.19
C ILE A 39 10.17 5.19 -5.55
N ALA A 40 10.01 5.41 -4.25
CA ALA A 40 10.68 6.52 -3.59
C ALA A 40 12.01 6.12 -2.93
N LEU A 41 12.02 5.04 -2.14
CA LEU A 41 13.19 4.66 -1.34
C LEU A 41 14.22 3.85 -2.13
N CYS A 42 13.91 3.36 -3.32
CA CYS A 42 14.87 2.66 -4.17
C CYS A 42 16.09 3.51 -4.57
N ASP A 43 15.99 4.84 -4.50
CA ASP A 43 17.07 5.78 -4.78
C ASP A 43 17.76 6.32 -3.52
N GLY A 44 17.40 5.79 -2.36
CA GLY A 44 17.95 6.12 -1.05
C GLY A 44 16.87 6.30 0.01
N GLU A 45 17.19 5.91 1.22
CA GLU A 45 16.25 5.95 2.37
C GLU A 45 15.74 7.35 2.69
N ASP A 46 16.49 8.38 2.39
CA ASP A 46 16.16 9.79 2.60
C ASP A 46 15.51 10.46 1.39
N ASN A 47 15.25 9.72 0.31
CA ASN A 47 14.77 10.27 -0.95
C ASN A 47 13.32 10.75 -0.91
N LEU A 48 12.47 10.16 -0.07
CA LEU A 48 11.07 10.59 0.08
C LEU A 48 10.99 11.90 0.88
N ILE A 49 10.34 12.93 0.31
CA ILE A 49 9.98 14.16 1.01
C ILE A 49 8.58 14.04 1.60
N GLU A 50 7.63 13.54 0.80
CA GLU A 50 6.24 13.39 1.19
C GLU A 50 5.55 12.32 0.35
N GLY A 51 4.70 11.50 0.98
CA GLY A 51 3.80 10.55 0.32
C GLY A 51 2.33 10.80 0.69
N ARG A 52 1.48 11.02 -0.31
CA ARG A 52 0.03 11.20 -0.14
C ARG A 52 -0.74 10.13 -0.90
N PHE A 53 -1.69 9.51 -0.22
CA PHE A 53 -2.44 8.35 -0.71
C PHE A 53 -3.94 8.57 -0.57
N ASN A 54 -4.67 8.33 -1.66
CA ASN A 54 -6.13 8.28 -1.67
C ASN A 54 -6.59 6.84 -1.86
N LEU A 55 -7.27 6.31 -0.86
CA LEU A 55 -7.74 4.93 -0.80
C LEU A 55 -9.21 4.87 -1.19
N ILE A 56 -9.50 4.34 -2.36
CA ILE A 56 -10.86 4.03 -2.80
C ILE A 56 -11.12 2.57 -2.44
N ARG A 57 -11.87 2.37 -1.35
CA ARG A 57 -12.06 1.05 -0.74
C ARG A 57 -13.33 0.39 -1.25
N ARG A 58 -13.25 -0.90 -1.53
CA ARG A 58 -14.44 -1.74 -1.73
C ARG A 58 -15.33 -1.72 -0.48
N SER A 59 -16.63 -2.02 -0.64
CA SER A 59 -17.59 -1.99 0.47
C SER A 59 -17.36 -3.09 1.49
N ASN A 60 -17.01 -4.30 1.05
CA ASN A 60 -16.75 -5.46 1.91
C ASN A 60 -15.54 -6.25 1.42
N ASP A 61 -14.95 -7.05 2.30
CA ASP A 61 -14.03 -8.10 1.88
C ASP A 61 -14.80 -9.23 1.17
N VAL A 62 -14.13 -9.97 0.29
CA VAL A 62 -14.75 -11.01 -0.55
C VAL A 62 -15.49 -12.07 0.29
N SER A 63 -14.99 -12.34 1.50
CA SER A 63 -15.58 -13.31 2.43
C SER A 63 -16.65 -12.72 3.37
N GLN A 64 -16.94 -11.44 3.27
CA GLN A 64 -17.87 -10.74 4.17
C GLN A 64 -19.23 -10.55 3.50
N THR A 65 -20.28 -10.80 4.25
CA THR A 65 -21.67 -10.52 3.87
C THR A 65 -22.22 -9.27 4.58
N GLY A 66 -21.33 -8.32 4.89
CA GLY A 66 -21.62 -7.15 5.68
C GLY A 66 -22.59 -6.17 5.02
N LYS A 67 -22.65 -4.97 5.55
CA LYS A 67 -23.55 -3.93 5.07
C LYS A 67 -23.13 -3.45 3.67
N PHE A 68 -24.08 -3.49 2.76
CA PHE A 68 -23.91 -2.86 1.46
C PHE A 68 -23.81 -1.33 1.60
N VAL A 69 -22.86 -0.73 0.88
CA VAL A 69 -22.68 0.71 0.78
C VAL A 69 -23.39 1.19 -0.49
N PRO A 70 -24.55 1.87 -0.40
CA PRO A 70 -25.35 2.21 -1.57
C PRO A 70 -24.74 3.36 -2.40
N SER A 71 -23.88 4.16 -1.80
CA SER A 71 -23.21 5.30 -2.44
C SER A 71 -21.84 5.53 -1.82
N PRO A 72 -20.91 6.25 -2.49
CA PRO A 72 -19.61 6.58 -1.93
C PRO A 72 -19.72 7.29 -0.58
N GLN A 73 -18.92 6.85 0.37
CA GLN A 73 -18.85 7.41 1.72
C GLN A 73 -17.42 7.83 2.04
N VAL A 74 -17.25 9.04 2.55
CA VAL A 74 -15.95 9.51 3.05
C VAL A 74 -15.62 8.77 4.35
N GLY A 75 -14.40 8.26 4.44
CA GLY A 75 -13.89 7.62 5.64
C GLY A 75 -13.69 8.62 6.79
N LYS A 76 -13.65 8.11 8.01
CA LYS A 76 -13.23 8.91 9.15
C LYS A 76 -11.73 9.17 9.07
N HIS A 77 -11.33 10.42 9.27
CA HIS A 77 -9.94 10.87 9.31
C HIS A 77 -9.64 11.39 10.73
N PRO A 78 -9.49 10.49 11.71
CA PRO A 78 -9.38 10.89 13.12
C PRO A 78 -8.02 11.49 13.47
N ASP A 79 -7.03 11.34 12.61
CA ASP A 79 -5.66 11.76 12.85
C ASP A 79 -5.29 12.92 11.93
N ALA A 80 -4.99 14.08 12.50
CA ALA A 80 -4.63 15.29 11.74
C ALA A 80 -3.29 15.13 11.00
N ASN A 81 -2.37 14.32 11.52
CA ASN A 81 -1.04 14.14 10.93
C ASN A 81 -1.04 13.08 9.82
N TYR A 82 -1.78 11.99 10.02
CA TYR A 82 -1.75 10.84 9.12
C TYR A 82 -3.05 10.63 8.32
N GLY A 83 -4.12 11.33 8.70
CA GLY A 83 -5.45 11.15 8.11
C GLY A 83 -6.09 9.84 8.55
N THR A 84 -5.74 8.73 7.91
CA THR A 84 -6.23 7.39 8.29
C THR A 84 -5.13 6.53 8.94
N HIS A 85 -5.55 5.44 9.59
CA HIS A 85 -4.62 4.49 10.20
C HIS A 85 -3.65 3.87 9.19
N HIS A 86 -3.96 3.84 7.91
CA HIS A 86 -3.09 3.20 6.90
C HIS A 86 -1.73 3.88 6.80
N ALA A 87 -1.70 5.22 6.71
CA ALA A 87 -0.44 5.96 6.71
C ALA A 87 0.25 5.91 8.08
N ARG A 88 -0.52 6.04 9.18
CA ARG A 88 0.03 5.91 10.54
C ARG A 88 0.73 4.57 10.73
N ASP A 89 0.05 3.48 10.37
CA ASP A 89 0.58 2.14 10.54
C ASP A 89 1.79 1.89 9.61
N ALA A 90 1.82 2.50 8.41
CA ALA A 90 2.99 2.45 7.54
C ALA A 90 4.19 3.19 8.14
N VAL A 91 3.99 4.38 8.72
CA VAL A 91 5.06 5.08 9.43
C VAL A 91 5.60 4.23 10.58
N GLN A 92 4.73 3.59 11.35
CA GLN A 92 5.16 2.69 12.42
C GLN A 92 5.90 1.46 11.89
N LEU A 93 5.48 0.91 10.74
CA LEU A 93 6.18 -0.18 10.06
C LEU A 93 7.60 0.24 9.68
N TYR A 94 7.77 1.41 9.03
CA TYR A 94 9.08 1.91 8.63
C TYR A 94 9.98 2.27 9.82
N LYS A 95 9.42 2.68 10.94
CA LYS A 95 10.18 2.89 12.19
C LYS A 95 10.84 1.60 12.71
N THR A 96 10.33 0.42 12.38
CA THR A 96 10.99 -0.85 12.73
C THR A 96 12.34 -1.05 12.03
N ILE A 97 12.59 -0.33 10.95
CA ILE A 97 13.86 -0.30 10.21
C ILE A 97 14.56 1.05 10.28
N GLY A 98 14.18 1.89 11.26
CA GLY A 98 14.86 3.16 11.53
C GLY A 98 14.45 4.34 10.67
N LEU A 99 13.41 4.22 9.83
CA LEU A 99 12.96 5.29 8.94
C LEU A 99 11.73 6.00 9.52
N ASP A 100 11.75 7.33 9.53
CA ASP A 100 10.61 8.17 9.92
C ASP A 100 10.12 8.94 8.69
N LEU A 101 9.03 8.49 8.09
CA LEU A 101 8.53 8.96 6.80
C LEU A 101 7.35 9.91 6.97
N ASN A 102 7.29 10.93 6.11
CA ASN A 102 6.15 11.84 6.02
C ASN A 102 5.09 11.26 5.08
N LEU A 103 4.12 10.53 5.64
CA LEU A 103 3.04 9.88 4.91
C LEU A 103 1.68 10.38 5.40
N PHE A 104 0.76 10.54 4.45
CA PHE A 104 -0.64 10.88 4.73
C PHE A 104 -1.56 10.02 3.85
N SER A 105 -2.69 9.61 4.40
CA SER A 105 -3.70 8.89 3.64
C SER A 105 -5.11 9.39 3.92
N SER A 106 -5.90 9.49 2.86
CA SER A 106 -7.35 9.67 2.93
C SER A 106 -8.05 8.41 2.42
N ALA A 107 -9.31 8.22 2.77
CA ALA A 107 -10.05 7.04 2.36
C ALA A 107 -11.52 7.35 2.10
N MET A 108 -12.07 6.68 1.10
CA MET A 108 -13.51 6.59 0.86
C MET A 108 -13.88 5.13 0.62
N VAL A 109 -15.14 4.78 0.90
CA VAL A 109 -15.71 3.47 0.60
C VAL A 109 -16.69 3.63 -0.55
N VAL A 110 -16.61 2.75 -1.55
CA VAL A 110 -17.50 2.75 -2.70
C VAL A 110 -18.31 1.46 -2.76
N ASN A 111 -19.38 1.45 -3.55
CA ASN A 111 -20.31 0.34 -3.70
C ASN A 111 -19.83 -0.79 -4.62
N THR A 112 -18.53 -1.03 -4.67
CA THR A 112 -17.92 -2.11 -5.44
C THR A 112 -17.31 -3.17 -4.51
N GLN A 113 -17.06 -4.36 -5.04
CA GLN A 113 -16.65 -5.51 -4.23
C GLN A 113 -15.21 -5.96 -4.46
N TYR A 114 -14.68 -5.85 -5.66
CA TYR A 114 -13.50 -6.65 -5.99
C TYR A 114 -12.18 -6.14 -5.45
N MET A 115 -11.83 -4.89 -5.71
CA MET A 115 -10.48 -4.38 -5.40
C MET A 115 -10.53 -3.03 -4.69
N HIS A 116 -9.51 -2.75 -3.91
CA HIS A 116 -9.18 -1.38 -3.54
C HIS A 116 -8.41 -0.73 -4.69
N ILE A 117 -8.64 0.58 -4.88
CA ILE A 117 -7.82 1.39 -5.77
C ILE A 117 -7.02 2.36 -4.90
N LEU A 118 -5.74 2.47 -5.19
CA LEU A 118 -4.83 3.39 -4.53
C LEU A 118 -4.33 4.42 -5.54
N GLN A 119 -4.72 5.67 -5.37
CA GLN A 119 -4.11 6.79 -6.06
C GLN A 119 -3.08 7.43 -5.15
N PHE A 120 -1.92 7.82 -5.69
CA PHE A 120 -0.86 8.35 -4.87
C PHE A 120 -0.08 9.49 -5.53
N HIS A 121 0.55 10.31 -4.70
CA HIS A 121 1.52 11.31 -5.06
C HIS A 121 2.74 11.17 -4.18
N LEU A 122 3.91 11.04 -4.79
CA LEU A 122 5.19 10.98 -4.10
C LEU A 122 6.04 12.19 -4.49
N LYS A 123 6.47 12.95 -3.50
CA LYS A 123 7.47 14.00 -3.68
C LYS A 123 8.81 13.46 -3.24
N VAL A 124 9.77 13.43 -4.15
CA VAL A 124 11.10 12.86 -3.94
C VAL A 124 12.18 13.92 -4.15
N LYS A 125 13.36 13.71 -3.57
CA LYS A 125 14.51 14.61 -3.73
C LYS A 125 15.20 14.44 -5.08
N LYS A 126 15.36 13.19 -5.51
CA LYS A 126 16.05 12.85 -6.76
C LYS A 126 15.04 12.72 -7.89
N SER A 127 15.34 13.31 -9.04
CA SER A 127 14.52 13.12 -10.23
C SER A 127 14.57 11.66 -10.69
N THR A 128 13.45 11.18 -11.21
CA THR A 128 13.34 9.82 -11.77
C THR A 128 12.62 9.87 -13.11
N THR A 129 12.61 8.76 -13.84
CA THR A 129 11.92 8.63 -15.12
C THR A 129 10.91 7.50 -15.04
N ILE A 130 9.88 7.55 -15.90
CA ILE A 130 8.87 6.48 -15.99
C ILE A 130 9.54 5.14 -16.29
N GLN A 131 10.50 5.10 -17.21
CA GLN A 131 11.21 3.89 -17.59
C GLN A 131 11.94 3.26 -16.41
N LYS A 132 12.59 4.09 -15.57
CA LYS A 132 13.27 3.61 -14.37
C LYS A 132 12.28 3.06 -13.33
N ILE A 133 11.14 3.74 -13.15
CA ILE A 133 10.09 3.28 -12.24
C ILE A 133 9.54 1.92 -12.71
N ILE A 134 9.20 1.78 -13.98
CA ILE A 134 8.68 0.53 -14.55
C ILE A 134 9.71 -0.59 -14.38
N ALA A 135 10.96 -0.38 -14.78
CA ALA A 135 12.00 -1.38 -14.65
C ALA A 135 12.21 -1.84 -13.20
N ASN A 136 12.10 -0.90 -12.25
CA ASN A 136 12.21 -1.22 -10.84
C ASN A 136 11.02 -2.04 -10.32
N LEU A 137 9.80 -1.68 -10.72
CA LEU A 137 8.58 -2.41 -10.35
C LEU A 137 8.57 -3.83 -10.94
N ASP A 138 9.00 -3.98 -12.20
CA ASP A 138 9.07 -5.28 -12.90
C ASP A 138 10.14 -6.21 -12.30
N SER A 139 11.12 -5.66 -11.58
CA SER A 139 12.13 -6.46 -10.87
C SER A 139 11.64 -7.08 -9.56
N VAL A 140 10.43 -6.74 -9.11
CA VAL A 140 9.88 -7.18 -7.82
C VAL A 140 8.84 -8.27 -8.02
N ASP A 141 9.17 -9.50 -7.67
CA ASP A 141 8.29 -10.69 -7.83
C ASP A 141 6.89 -10.55 -7.21
N LEU A 142 6.73 -9.65 -6.25
CA LEU A 142 5.46 -9.42 -5.57
C LEU A 142 4.60 -8.33 -6.22
N ILE A 143 5.04 -7.75 -7.33
CA ILE A 143 4.34 -6.70 -8.06
C ILE A 143 4.06 -7.20 -9.47
N ALA A 144 2.87 -6.93 -9.97
CA ALA A 144 2.52 -7.11 -11.38
C ALA A 144 2.10 -5.75 -11.96
N THR A 145 2.55 -5.46 -13.17
CA THR A 145 2.14 -4.26 -13.90
C THR A 145 1.10 -4.62 -14.96
N THR A 146 0.20 -3.69 -15.28
CA THR A 146 -0.85 -3.89 -16.28
C THR A 146 -1.27 -2.54 -16.87
N ASP A 147 -1.78 -2.58 -18.11
CA ASP A 147 -2.38 -1.44 -18.81
C ASP A 147 -3.92 -1.39 -18.66
N LYS A 148 -4.50 -2.29 -17.86
CA LYS A 148 -5.95 -2.38 -17.65
C LYS A 148 -6.45 -1.21 -16.82
N MET A 149 -7.48 -0.54 -17.30
CA MET A 149 -8.04 0.67 -16.68
C MET A 149 -9.28 0.43 -15.82
N ASN A 150 -9.80 -0.79 -15.81
CA ASN A 150 -11.04 -1.16 -15.15
C ASN A 150 -10.77 -2.20 -14.06
N ALA A 151 -11.28 -1.99 -12.86
CA ALA A 151 -11.07 -2.89 -11.71
C ALA A 151 -11.48 -4.35 -11.99
N ASN A 152 -12.53 -4.58 -12.79
CA ASN A 152 -12.94 -5.93 -13.18
C ASN A 152 -11.90 -6.60 -14.09
N GLU A 153 -11.33 -5.84 -15.02
CA GLU A 153 -10.28 -6.34 -15.93
C GLU A 153 -8.98 -6.60 -15.16
N VAL A 154 -8.60 -5.70 -14.23
CA VAL A 154 -7.44 -5.88 -13.36
C VAL A 154 -7.62 -7.11 -12.47
N PHE A 155 -8.83 -7.31 -11.92
CA PHE A 155 -9.13 -8.49 -11.12
C PHE A 155 -9.03 -9.78 -11.95
N SER A 156 -9.59 -9.80 -13.17
CA SER A 156 -9.50 -10.95 -14.09
C SER A 156 -8.05 -11.22 -14.49
N PHE A 157 -7.29 -10.18 -14.82
CA PHE A 157 -5.86 -10.29 -15.12
C PHE A 157 -5.10 -10.95 -13.97
N GLY A 158 -5.31 -10.48 -12.74
CA GLY A 158 -4.67 -11.04 -11.56
C GLY A 158 -5.02 -12.51 -11.34
N ARG A 159 -6.30 -12.86 -11.47
CA ARG A 159 -6.77 -14.25 -11.34
C ARG A 159 -6.19 -15.16 -12.43
N ASP A 160 -6.26 -14.73 -13.68
CA ASP A 160 -5.93 -15.55 -14.83
C ASP A 160 -4.41 -15.78 -14.97
N HIS A 161 -3.59 -14.87 -14.40
CA HIS A 161 -2.13 -14.96 -14.43
C HIS A 161 -1.50 -15.35 -13.08
N GLY A 162 -2.32 -15.65 -12.08
CA GLY A 162 -1.81 -16.03 -10.75
C GLY A 162 -1.24 -14.88 -9.91
N HIS A 163 -1.56 -13.64 -10.24
CA HIS A 163 -1.13 -12.47 -9.49
C HIS A 163 -2.10 -12.16 -8.36
N PHE A 164 -1.84 -12.69 -7.19
CA PHE A 164 -2.70 -12.52 -6.02
C PHE A 164 -2.19 -11.39 -5.12
N GLY A 165 -2.45 -10.15 -5.45
CA GLY A 165 -2.05 -9.04 -4.60
C GLY A 165 -1.77 -7.75 -5.35
N ARG A 166 -0.57 -7.26 -5.28
CA ARG A 166 -0.17 -5.93 -5.75
C ARG A 166 -0.11 -5.84 -7.26
N ILE A 167 -1.09 -5.19 -7.86
CA ILE A 167 -1.14 -4.91 -9.29
C ILE A 167 -1.17 -3.40 -9.47
N LEU A 168 -0.27 -2.89 -10.32
CA LEU A 168 -0.11 -1.48 -10.65
C LEU A 168 -0.46 -1.25 -12.13
N ASN A 169 -1.14 -0.15 -12.42
CA ASN A 169 -1.43 0.29 -13.78
C ASN A 169 -0.98 1.75 -14.00
#